data_1b60993f39d211c89d10851eb97dae0c
#
_entry.id   1b60993f39d211c89d10851eb97dae0c
#
_cell.length_a   1.000
_cell.length_b   1.000
_cell.length_c   1.000
_cell.angle_alpha   90.00
_cell.angle_beta   90.00
_cell.angle_gamma   90.00
#
_symmetry.space_group_name_H-M   'P 1'
#
loop_
_entity.id
_entity.type
_entity.pdbx_description
1 polymer ?
#
loop_
_entity_poly.entity_id
_entity_poly.type
_entity_poly.pdbx_seq_one_letter_code
_entity_poly.pdbx_strand_id
1 'polypeptide(L)'
;MDKETPQNATVLHELQQRIAEYDDEVSYKKLFFLFFMPLKSFAFSIVKSRELSEEIVSDILIDVWAKRKNLTKIEDLKMYLYVSVRNASLRKLQQSRRLAVLSLDEVQVEFATPDENAESLLLSRELSDKIHTAIEQLPQRCKLIFKLAKEDQLKYKEIAVLLNISVKTIDSQVAIALKKISEVLHISLRKPSSN
;
A
#
# COMPACT_ATOMS: atom_id res chain seq x y z
N MET A 1 14.17 12.48 -3.37
CA MET A 1 15.11 11.49 -2.76
C MET A 1 14.47 11.03 -1.47
N ASP A 2 13.51 10.11 -1.58
CA ASP A 2 12.76 9.61 -0.42
C ASP A 2 13.61 8.51 0.25
N LYS A 3 14.19 8.85 1.39
CA LYS A 3 14.82 7.88 2.28
C LYS A 3 13.70 7.17 3.03
N GLU A 4 13.55 5.86 2.82
CA GLU A 4 12.92 5.00 3.82
C GLU A 4 13.48 5.41 5.17
N THR A 5 12.60 5.68 6.15
CA THR A 5 13.09 6.03 7.47
C THR A 5 13.92 4.84 7.96
N PRO A 6 15.21 5.00 8.28
CA PRO A 6 16.11 3.89 8.61
C PRO A 6 15.55 2.94 9.68
N GLN A 7 14.67 3.46 10.54
CA GLN A 7 13.98 2.72 11.59
C GLN A 7 13.05 1.61 11.08
N ASN A 8 12.29 1.84 10.00
CA ASN A 8 11.33 0.83 9.51
C ASN A 8 12.03 -0.36 8.83
N ALA A 9 13.11 -0.12 8.10
CA ALA A 9 13.89 -1.19 7.49
C ALA A 9 14.59 -2.05 8.55
N THR A 10 15.13 -1.42 9.61
CA THR A 10 15.77 -2.12 10.73
C THR A 10 14.77 -2.98 11.49
N VAL A 11 13.59 -2.43 11.82
CA VAL A 11 12.53 -3.18 12.52
C VAL A 11 12.05 -4.39 11.70
N LEU A 12 11.86 -4.21 10.40
CA LEU A 12 11.44 -5.31 9.54
C LEU A 12 12.49 -6.43 9.48
N HIS A 13 13.76 -6.06 9.40
CA HIS A 13 14.87 -7.02 9.41
C HIS A 13 14.95 -7.79 10.74
N GLU A 14 14.79 -7.10 11.88
CA GLU A 14 14.72 -7.76 13.19
C GLU A 14 13.56 -8.74 13.29
N LEU A 15 12.35 -8.36 12.83
CA LEU A 15 11.21 -9.28 12.81
C LEU A 15 11.51 -10.51 11.95
N GLN A 16 12.11 -10.31 10.79
CA GLN A 16 12.46 -11.35 9.83
C GLN A 16 13.45 -12.35 10.43
N GLN A 17 14.49 -11.88 11.12
CA GLN A 17 15.46 -12.71 11.81
C GLN A 17 14.80 -13.50 12.95
N ARG A 18 14.06 -12.84 13.84
CA ARG A 18 13.41 -13.51 14.98
C ARG A 18 12.43 -14.60 14.54
N ILE A 19 11.67 -14.35 13.48
CA ILE A 19 10.75 -15.34 12.90
C ILE A 19 11.55 -16.54 12.35
N ALA A 20 12.64 -16.29 11.62
CA ALA A 20 13.39 -17.35 10.96
C ALA A 20 14.23 -18.21 11.94
N GLU A 21 14.86 -17.57 12.91
CA GLU A 21 15.80 -18.22 13.82
C GLU A 21 15.15 -18.85 15.05
N TYR A 22 14.14 -18.15 15.61
CA TYR A 22 13.54 -18.53 16.89
C TYR A 22 12.09 -19.02 16.79
N ASP A 23 11.53 -19.12 15.58
CA ASP A 23 10.10 -19.43 15.36
C ASP A 23 9.16 -18.49 16.15
N ASP A 24 9.54 -17.19 16.28
CA ASP A 24 8.88 -16.22 17.13
C ASP A 24 7.50 -15.81 16.56
N GLU A 25 6.45 -16.42 17.10
CA GLU A 25 5.06 -16.14 16.73
C GLU A 25 4.65 -14.70 17.02
N VAL A 26 5.21 -14.06 18.05
CA VAL A 26 4.90 -12.66 18.40
C VAL A 26 5.43 -11.73 17.30
N SER A 27 6.65 -11.95 16.84
CA SER A 27 7.23 -11.20 15.72
C SER A 27 6.48 -11.48 14.43
N TYR A 28 6.03 -12.71 14.17
CA TYR A 28 5.20 -13.03 13.02
C TYR A 28 3.84 -12.33 13.09
N LYS A 29 3.18 -12.30 14.25
CA LYS A 29 1.92 -11.57 14.43
C LYS A 29 2.08 -10.07 14.11
N LYS A 30 3.18 -9.45 14.55
CA LYS A 30 3.50 -8.05 14.20
C LYS A 30 3.67 -7.87 12.69
N LEU A 31 4.42 -8.76 12.04
CA LEU A 31 4.62 -8.75 10.59
C LEU A 31 3.29 -8.92 9.86
N PHE A 32 2.44 -9.83 10.30
CA PHE A 32 1.12 -10.08 9.74
C PHE A 32 0.28 -8.80 9.75
N PHE A 33 0.11 -8.14 10.90
CA PHE A 33 -0.68 -6.92 11.00
C PHE A 33 -0.08 -5.74 10.22
N LEU A 34 1.25 -5.66 10.15
CA LEU A 34 1.94 -4.63 9.40
C LEU A 34 1.61 -4.72 7.90
N PHE A 35 1.53 -5.93 7.35
CA PHE A 35 1.39 -6.13 5.91
C PHE A 35 -0.02 -6.51 5.45
N PHE A 36 -0.89 -7.07 6.29
CA PHE A 36 -2.17 -7.61 5.86
C PHE A 36 -3.04 -6.56 5.15
N MET A 37 -3.30 -5.42 5.77
CA MET A 37 -4.16 -4.40 5.20
C MET A 37 -3.58 -3.71 3.95
N PRO A 38 -2.29 -3.28 3.93
CA PRO A 38 -1.66 -2.76 2.73
C PRO A 38 -1.71 -3.73 1.55
N LEU A 39 -1.34 -4.99 1.77
CA LEU A 39 -1.35 -6.02 0.74
C LEU A 39 -2.77 -6.37 0.27
N LYS A 40 -3.76 -6.42 1.17
CA LYS A 40 -5.17 -6.65 0.83
C LYS A 40 -5.71 -5.53 -0.06
N SER A 41 -5.42 -4.28 0.28
CA SER A 41 -5.77 -3.13 -0.56
C SER A 41 -5.10 -3.19 -1.94
N PHE A 42 -3.83 -3.59 -1.98
CA PHE A 42 -3.12 -3.78 -3.25
C PHE A 42 -3.71 -4.95 -4.07
N ALA A 43 -3.97 -6.11 -3.47
CA ALA A 43 -4.64 -7.23 -4.14
C ALA A 43 -6.02 -6.81 -4.68
N PHE A 44 -6.82 -6.09 -3.88
CA PHE A 44 -8.13 -5.59 -4.29
C PHE A 44 -8.05 -4.67 -5.51
N SER A 45 -7.02 -3.84 -5.59
CA SER A 45 -6.80 -3.00 -6.77
C SER A 45 -6.68 -3.82 -8.07
N ILE A 46 -6.28 -5.09 -7.97
CA ILE A 46 -6.09 -6.01 -9.09
C ILE A 46 -7.33 -6.89 -9.31
N VAL A 47 -7.81 -7.61 -8.28
CA VAL A 47 -8.85 -8.64 -8.42
C VAL A 47 -10.28 -8.14 -8.29
N LYS A 48 -10.51 -6.94 -7.75
CA LYS A 48 -11.83 -6.29 -7.56
C LYS A 48 -12.82 -7.10 -6.71
N SER A 49 -12.35 -8.02 -5.89
CA SER A 49 -13.14 -8.78 -4.92
C SER A 49 -12.44 -8.71 -3.56
N ARG A 50 -13.20 -8.34 -2.53
CA ARG A 50 -12.70 -8.25 -1.15
C ARG A 50 -12.34 -9.63 -0.61
N GLU A 51 -13.20 -10.61 -0.86
CA GLU A 51 -13.01 -11.99 -0.43
C GLU A 51 -11.77 -12.60 -1.07
N LEU A 52 -11.63 -12.44 -2.40
CA LEU A 52 -10.49 -12.97 -3.12
C LEU A 52 -9.17 -12.27 -2.76
N SER A 53 -9.22 -10.97 -2.50
CA SER A 53 -8.01 -10.25 -2.05
C SER A 53 -7.57 -10.67 -0.65
N GLU A 54 -8.51 -10.96 0.25
CA GLU A 54 -8.24 -11.48 1.58
C GLU A 54 -7.68 -12.91 1.54
N GLU A 55 -8.28 -13.79 0.74
CA GLU A 55 -7.79 -15.15 0.49
C GLU A 55 -6.33 -15.12 0.00
N ILE A 56 -6.05 -14.34 -1.06
CA ILE A 56 -4.71 -14.24 -1.64
C ILE A 56 -3.66 -13.79 -0.61
N VAL A 57 -3.98 -12.77 0.17
CA VAL A 57 -3.03 -12.23 1.16
C VAL A 57 -2.84 -13.19 2.32
N SER A 58 -3.92 -13.81 2.81
CA SER A 58 -3.86 -14.82 3.87
C SER A 58 -2.98 -15.99 3.45
N ASP A 59 -3.19 -16.53 2.26
CA ASP A 59 -2.40 -17.64 1.72
C ASP A 59 -0.90 -17.28 1.65
N ILE A 60 -0.58 -16.07 1.18
CA ILE A 60 0.82 -15.62 1.08
C ILE A 60 1.46 -15.48 2.46
N LEU A 61 0.76 -14.90 3.43
CA LEU A 61 1.29 -14.74 4.78
C LEU A 61 1.41 -16.09 5.49
N ILE A 62 0.47 -17.03 5.31
CA ILE A 62 0.60 -18.40 5.78
C ILE A 62 1.83 -19.09 5.17
N ASP A 63 2.05 -18.93 3.87
CA ASP A 63 3.23 -19.45 3.16
C ASP A 63 4.54 -18.84 3.71
N VAL A 64 4.55 -17.57 4.08
CA VAL A 64 5.68 -16.92 4.75
C VAL A 64 5.99 -17.62 6.08
N TRP A 65 4.99 -17.92 6.90
CA TRP A 65 5.18 -18.65 8.13
C TRP A 65 5.65 -20.08 7.89
N ALA A 66 5.03 -20.79 6.96
CA ALA A 66 5.40 -22.16 6.61
C ALA A 66 6.86 -22.27 6.15
N LYS A 67 7.35 -21.25 5.41
CA LYS A 67 8.73 -21.20 4.86
C LYS A 67 9.66 -20.29 5.67
N ARG A 68 9.32 -19.99 6.92
CA ARG A 68 10.00 -18.97 7.75
C ARG A 68 11.52 -19.16 7.89
N LYS A 69 12.01 -20.38 7.88
CA LYS A 69 13.47 -20.67 7.91
C LYS A 69 14.24 -20.08 6.73
N ASN A 70 13.55 -19.73 5.64
CA ASN A 70 14.16 -19.11 4.46
C ASN A 70 14.02 -17.58 4.44
N LEU A 71 13.33 -16.99 5.42
CA LEU A 71 13.09 -15.55 5.43
C LEU A 71 14.39 -14.73 5.41
N THR A 72 15.41 -15.16 6.14
CA THR A 72 16.72 -14.48 6.17
C THR A 72 17.44 -14.42 4.81
N LYS A 73 17.02 -15.24 3.84
CA LYS A 73 17.55 -15.22 2.46
C LYS A 73 16.88 -14.17 1.58
N ILE A 74 15.80 -13.55 2.06
CA ILE A 74 15.05 -12.53 1.32
C ILE A 74 15.60 -11.17 1.72
N GLU A 75 16.31 -10.50 0.81
CA GLU A 75 16.92 -9.20 1.07
C GLU A 75 15.87 -8.09 1.28
N ASP A 76 14.81 -8.11 0.48
CA ASP A 76 13.71 -7.15 0.56
C ASP A 76 12.38 -7.90 0.73
N LEU A 77 12.02 -8.16 1.99
CA LEU A 77 10.79 -8.88 2.34
C LEU A 77 9.54 -8.10 1.90
N LYS A 78 9.56 -6.79 2.00
CA LYS A 78 8.44 -5.95 1.60
C LYS A 78 8.17 -6.10 0.10
N MET A 79 9.18 -5.90 -0.72
CA MET A 79 9.03 -6.06 -2.18
C MET A 79 8.67 -7.49 -2.56
N TYR A 80 9.25 -8.49 -1.90
CA TYR A 80 8.89 -9.90 -2.07
C TYR A 80 7.38 -10.14 -1.85
N LEU A 81 6.81 -9.59 -0.79
CA LEU A 81 5.38 -9.72 -0.49
C LEU A 81 4.50 -9.07 -1.56
N TYR A 82 4.83 -7.83 -1.97
CA TYR A 82 4.06 -7.14 -3.03
C TYR A 82 4.12 -7.88 -4.37
N VAL A 83 5.29 -8.38 -4.77
CA VAL A 83 5.44 -9.19 -5.99
C VAL A 83 4.67 -10.49 -5.89
N SER A 84 4.70 -11.16 -4.75
CA SER A 84 3.96 -12.41 -4.50
C SER A 84 2.45 -12.18 -4.63
N VAL A 85 1.93 -11.13 -4.01
CA VAL A 85 0.50 -10.75 -4.09
C VAL A 85 0.11 -10.40 -5.52
N ARG A 86 0.92 -9.60 -6.23
CA ARG A 86 0.67 -9.29 -7.64
C ARG A 86 0.57 -10.55 -8.49
N ASN A 87 1.53 -11.45 -8.37
CA ASN A 87 1.59 -12.66 -9.17
C ASN A 87 0.42 -13.62 -8.86
N ALA A 88 0.05 -13.77 -7.58
CA ALA A 88 -1.11 -14.56 -7.17
C ALA A 88 -2.42 -13.95 -7.71
N SER A 89 -2.58 -12.64 -7.58
CA SER A 89 -3.75 -11.91 -8.09
C SER A 89 -3.92 -12.08 -9.61
N LEU A 90 -2.83 -11.96 -10.36
CA LEU A 90 -2.86 -12.15 -11.81
C LEU A 90 -3.21 -13.59 -12.18
N ARG A 91 -2.66 -14.59 -11.48
CA ARG A 91 -3.01 -16.01 -11.70
C ARG A 91 -4.49 -16.28 -11.46
N LYS A 92 -5.06 -15.75 -10.35
CA LYS A 92 -6.51 -15.88 -10.07
C LYS A 92 -7.37 -15.25 -11.15
N LEU A 93 -7.02 -14.08 -11.67
CA LEU A 93 -7.73 -13.45 -12.79
C LEU A 93 -7.68 -14.30 -14.05
N GLN A 94 -6.52 -14.87 -14.40
CA GLN A 94 -6.38 -15.74 -15.56
C GLN A 94 -7.22 -17.01 -15.44
N GLN A 95 -7.23 -17.64 -14.26
CA GLN A 95 -8.04 -18.82 -13.98
C GLN A 95 -9.54 -18.56 -14.07
N SER A 96 -10.00 -17.37 -13.66
CA SER A 96 -11.41 -17.00 -13.76
C SER A 96 -11.87 -16.65 -15.17
N ARG A 97 -11.03 -16.86 -16.20
CA ARG A 97 -11.28 -16.49 -17.61
C ARG A 97 -11.65 -15.00 -17.79
N ARG A 98 -11.46 -14.18 -16.81
CA ARG A 98 -11.51 -12.72 -16.97
C ARG A 98 -10.18 -12.30 -17.58
N LEU A 99 -10.09 -12.33 -18.93
CA LEU A 99 -9.00 -11.75 -19.71
C LEU A 99 -9.02 -10.21 -19.53
N ALA A 100 -8.70 -9.77 -18.33
CA ALA A 100 -8.39 -8.38 -18.09
C ALA A 100 -6.88 -8.23 -18.31
N VAL A 101 -6.52 -7.73 -19.48
CA VAL A 101 -5.30 -6.94 -19.56
C VAL A 101 -5.45 -5.91 -18.45
N LEU A 102 -4.53 -5.91 -17.47
CA LEU A 102 -4.56 -4.94 -16.39
C LEU A 102 -4.42 -3.55 -17.01
N SER A 103 -5.54 -2.93 -17.32
CA SER A 103 -5.59 -1.50 -17.53
C SER A 103 -5.48 -0.87 -16.15
N LEU A 104 -4.41 -0.12 -15.91
CA LEU A 104 -4.24 0.64 -14.67
C LEU A 104 -5.38 1.67 -14.47
N ASP A 105 -6.14 1.94 -15.52
CA ASP A 105 -7.27 2.86 -15.49
C ASP A 105 -8.53 2.22 -14.87
N GLU A 106 -8.59 0.88 -14.79
CA GLU A 106 -9.69 0.13 -14.16
C GLU A 106 -9.40 -0.25 -12.69
N VAL A 107 -8.25 0.16 -12.15
CA VAL A 107 -7.83 -0.13 -10.79
C VAL A 107 -8.73 0.61 -9.79
N GLN A 108 -9.42 -0.11 -8.92
CA GLN A 108 -10.10 0.46 -7.75
C GLN A 108 -9.14 0.41 -6.54
N VAL A 109 -9.01 1.51 -5.83
CA VAL A 109 -8.11 1.62 -4.68
C VAL A 109 -8.93 2.01 -3.46
N GLU A 110 -8.81 1.23 -2.39
CA GLU A 110 -9.33 1.58 -1.08
C GLU A 110 -8.15 2.06 -0.22
N PHE A 111 -8.34 3.19 0.47
CA PHE A 111 -7.42 3.62 1.52
C PHE A 111 -7.92 3.08 2.86
N ALA A 112 -6.98 2.72 3.73
CA ALA A 112 -7.32 2.48 5.11
C ALA A 112 -7.88 3.79 5.70
N THR A 113 -9.06 3.73 6.32
CA THR A 113 -9.51 4.82 7.17
C THR A 113 -8.52 4.96 8.32
N PRO A 114 -8.08 6.17 8.68
CA PRO A 114 -7.24 6.36 9.86
C PRO A 114 -7.94 5.76 11.08
N ASP A 115 -7.20 4.94 11.84
CA ASP A 115 -7.70 4.42 13.11
C ASP A 115 -8.03 5.61 14.00
N GLU A 116 -9.27 5.68 14.48
CA GLU A 116 -9.78 6.79 15.28
C GLU A 116 -9.14 6.76 16.68
N ASN A 117 -7.93 7.29 16.79
CA ASN A 117 -7.40 7.66 18.09
C ASN A 117 -8.06 8.97 18.54
N ALA A 118 -8.88 8.87 19.59
CA ALA A 118 -9.91 9.79 20.03
C ALA A 118 -9.43 11.13 20.62
N GLU A 119 -8.18 11.56 20.49
CA GLU A 119 -7.64 12.73 21.18
C GLU A 119 -6.90 13.76 20.32
N SER A 120 -7.12 13.81 19.01
CA SER A 120 -6.53 14.85 18.17
C SER A 120 -7.57 15.91 17.82
N LEU A 121 -7.28 17.16 18.23
CA LEU A 121 -8.05 18.39 18.05
C LEU A 121 -8.90 18.43 16.76
N LEU A 122 -10.14 18.93 16.86
CA LEU A 122 -11.13 19.10 15.80
C LEU A 122 -10.57 19.63 14.46
N LEU A 123 -9.65 20.60 14.52
CA LEU A 123 -8.93 21.15 13.35
C LEU A 123 -8.08 20.11 12.61
N SER A 124 -7.52 19.13 13.33
CA SER A 124 -6.73 18.07 12.73
C SER A 124 -7.62 17.06 12.01
N ARG A 125 -8.83 16.80 12.53
CA ARG A 125 -9.82 15.90 11.89
C ARG A 125 -10.35 16.50 10.59
N GLU A 126 -10.79 17.76 10.61
CA GLU A 126 -11.28 18.43 9.40
C GLU A 126 -10.22 18.47 8.29
N LEU A 127 -8.96 18.67 8.65
CA LEU A 127 -7.85 18.68 7.70
C LEU A 127 -7.59 17.27 7.16
N SER A 128 -7.61 16.27 8.03
CA SER A 128 -7.46 14.86 7.66
C SER A 128 -8.59 14.41 6.71
N ASP A 129 -9.82 14.74 7.02
CA ASP A 129 -10.99 14.42 6.19
C ASP A 129 -10.90 15.09 4.81
N LYS A 130 -10.42 16.33 4.75
CA LYS A 130 -10.23 17.04 3.48
C LYS A 130 -9.13 16.39 2.64
N ILE A 131 -8.01 16.00 3.25
CA ILE A 131 -6.94 15.27 2.58
C ILE A 131 -7.47 13.93 2.06
N HIS A 132 -8.16 13.18 2.90
CA HIS A 132 -8.76 11.89 2.52
C HIS A 132 -9.72 12.06 1.34
N THR A 133 -10.62 13.04 1.40
CA THR A 133 -11.55 13.35 0.30
C THR A 133 -10.81 13.71 -0.99
N ALA A 134 -9.73 14.50 -0.90
CA ALA A 134 -8.92 14.85 -2.05
C ALA A 134 -8.24 13.62 -2.69
N ILE A 135 -7.75 12.71 -1.86
CA ILE A 135 -7.15 11.45 -2.30
C ILE A 135 -8.22 10.55 -2.96
N GLU A 136 -9.42 10.47 -2.38
CA GLU A 136 -10.53 9.70 -2.95
C GLU A 136 -10.94 10.18 -4.35
N GLN A 137 -10.82 11.47 -4.62
CA GLN A 137 -11.12 12.08 -5.92
C GLN A 137 -10.01 11.94 -6.97
N LEU A 138 -8.87 11.33 -6.62
CA LEU A 138 -7.81 11.05 -7.60
C LEU A 138 -8.27 10.00 -8.62
N PRO A 139 -7.83 10.10 -9.89
CA PRO A 139 -7.97 9.00 -10.84
C PRO A 139 -7.37 7.72 -10.28
N GLN A 140 -7.98 6.58 -10.54
CA GLN A 140 -7.63 5.30 -9.89
C GLN A 140 -6.13 4.96 -10.01
N ARG A 141 -5.56 5.14 -11.19
CA ARG A 141 -4.12 4.93 -11.42
C ARG A 141 -3.24 5.85 -10.58
N CYS A 142 -3.60 7.13 -10.52
CA CYS A 142 -2.90 8.13 -9.72
C CYS A 142 -2.99 7.78 -8.23
N LYS A 143 -4.18 7.40 -7.76
CA LYS A 143 -4.49 6.98 -6.40
C LYS A 143 -3.65 5.77 -5.98
N LEU A 144 -3.59 4.71 -6.81
CA LEU A 144 -2.78 3.53 -6.54
C LEU A 144 -1.29 3.89 -6.39
N ILE A 145 -0.75 4.64 -7.35
CA ILE A 145 0.66 5.03 -7.33
C ILE A 145 0.98 5.90 -6.11
N PHE A 146 0.09 6.85 -5.79
CA PHE A 146 0.23 7.71 -4.62
C PHE A 146 0.24 6.89 -3.32
N LYS A 147 -0.70 5.93 -3.19
CA LYS A 147 -0.77 5.02 -2.04
C LYS A 147 0.53 4.22 -1.89
N LEU A 148 0.97 3.52 -2.92
CA LEU A 148 2.20 2.73 -2.90
C LEU A 148 3.42 3.58 -2.51
N ALA A 149 3.49 4.83 -3.01
CA ALA A 149 4.62 5.72 -2.75
C ALA A 149 4.59 6.38 -1.36
N LYS A 150 3.42 6.79 -0.86
CA LYS A 150 3.31 7.64 0.33
C LYS A 150 2.81 6.89 1.56
N GLU A 151 1.85 5.99 1.43
CA GLU A 151 1.37 5.15 2.54
C GLU A 151 2.24 3.91 2.71
N ASP A 152 2.40 3.16 1.62
CA ASP A 152 3.16 1.91 1.65
C ASP A 152 4.68 2.13 1.56
N GLN A 153 5.14 3.38 1.32
CA GLN A 153 6.55 3.78 1.29
C GLN A 153 7.43 2.93 0.37
N LEU A 154 6.91 2.54 -0.79
CA LEU A 154 7.69 1.90 -1.83
C LEU A 154 8.50 2.94 -2.62
N LYS A 155 9.72 2.59 -3.00
CA LYS A 155 10.56 3.44 -3.86
C LYS A 155 9.99 3.49 -5.28
N TYR A 156 10.16 4.60 -5.97
CA TYR A 156 9.65 4.76 -7.35
C TYR A 156 10.14 3.66 -8.30
N LYS A 157 11.37 3.18 -8.13
CA LYS A 157 11.91 2.07 -8.92
C LYS A 157 11.17 0.75 -8.62
N GLU A 158 10.83 0.50 -7.38
CA GLU A 158 10.07 -0.68 -6.93
C GLU A 158 8.64 -0.64 -7.50
N ILE A 159 7.96 0.51 -7.40
CA ILE A 159 6.63 0.72 -7.97
C ILE A 159 6.65 0.54 -9.49
N ALA A 160 7.70 1.05 -10.16
CA ALA A 160 7.86 0.93 -11.61
C ALA A 160 7.96 -0.55 -12.04
N VAL A 161 8.75 -1.35 -11.33
CA VAL A 161 8.84 -2.81 -11.53
C VAL A 161 7.52 -3.49 -11.19
N LEU A 162 6.92 -3.15 -10.04
CA LEU A 162 5.67 -3.74 -9.55
C LEU A 162 4.50 -3.51 -10.51
N LEU A 163 4.39 -2.32 -11.10
CA LEU A 163 3.29 -1.96 -12.01
C LEU A 163 3.65 -2.08 -13.50
N ASN A 164 4.89 -2.45 -13.82
CA ASN A 164 5.42 -2.52 -15.19
C ASN A 164 5.27 -1.19 -15.97
N ILE A 165 5.67 -0.09 -15.36
CA ILE A 165 5.63 1.26 -15.94
C ILE A 165 6.95 1.99 -15.70
N SER A 166 7.19 3.12 -16.39
CA SER A 166 8.42 3.88 -16.20
C SER A 166 8.45 4.65 -14.88
N VAL A 167 9.63 4.85 -14.31
CA VAL A 167 9.84 5.73 -13.14
C VAL A 167 9.34 7.15 -13.42
N LYS A 168 9.51 7.65 -14.65
CA LYS A 168 8.98 8.96 -15.07
C LYS A 168 7.46 9.01 -14.99
N THR A 169 6.77 7.90 -15.31
CA THR A 169 5.33 7.80 -15.16
C THR A 169 4.93 7.88 -13.67
N ILE A 170 5.66 7.18 -12.78
CA ILE A 170 5.43 7.25 -11.34
C ILE A 170 5.56 8.69 -10.84
N ASP A 171 6.68 9.35 -11.18
CA ASP A 171 6.95 10.73 -10.78
C ASP A 171 5.83 11.68 -11.22
N SER A 172 5.41 11.59 -12.49
CA SER A 172 4.31 12.39 -13.03
C SER A 172 2.99 12.16 -12.29
N GLN A 173 2.64 10.91 -11.97
CA GLN A 173 1.41 10.58 -11.26
C GLN A 173 1.42 11.07 -9.81
N VAL A 174 2.55 10.96 -9.11
CA VAL A 174 2.70 11.50 -7.76
C VAL A 174 2.61 13.04 -7.77
N ALA A 175 3.22 13.70 -8.77
CA ALA A 175 3.12 15.16 -8.91
C ALA A 175 1.66 15.61 -9.14
N ILE A 176 0.88 14.88 -9.96
CA ILE A 176 -0.54 15.14 -10.18
C ILE A 176 -1.32 14.98 -8.88
N ALA A 177 -1.07 13.91 -8.11
CA ALA A 177 -1.73 13.67 -6.82
C ALA A 177 -1.46 14.82 -5.85
N LEU A 178 -0.19 15.16 -5.65
CA LEU A 178 0.22 16.23 -4.74
C LEU A 178 -0.39 17.59 -5.13
N LYS A 179 -0.43 17.91 -6.43
CA LYS A 179 -1.06 19.13 -6.92
C LYS A 179 -2.54 19.18 -6.56
N LYS A 180 -3.30 18.12 -6.84
CA LYS A 180 -4.74 18.05 -6.51
C LYS A 180 -5.01 18.15 -5.02
N ILE A 181 -4.23 17.45 -4.19
CA ILE A 181 -4.33 17.53 -2.73
C ILE A 181 -4.04 18.96 -2.25
N SER A 182 -2.98 19.57 -2.75
CA SER A 182 -2.60 20.94 -2.41
C SER A 182 -3.68 21.99 -2.80
N GLU A 183 -4.32 21.82 -3.96
CA GLU A 183 -5.41 22.69 -4.39
C GLU A 183 -6.60 22.65 -3.41
N VAL A 184 -6.98 21.47 -2.94
CA VAL A 184 -8.06 21.30 -1.95
C VAL A 184 -7.68 21.95 -0.61
N LEU A 185 -6.43 21.79 -0.17
CA LEU A 185 -5.93 22.39 1.07
C LEU A 185 -5.86 23.92 0.99
N HIS A 186 -5.37 24.48 -0.11
CA HIS A 186 -5.29 25.94 -0.30
C HIS A 186 -6.67 26.61 -0.37
N ILE A 187 -7.65 25.97 -1.00
CA ILE A 187 -9.04 26.46 -1.02
C ILE A 187 -9.62 26.46 0.41
N SER A 188 -9.29 25.45 1.21
CA SER A 188 -9.74 25.34 2.60
C SER A 188 -9.13 26.37 3.53
N LEU A 189 -7.87 26.74 3.31
CA LEU A 189 -7.16 27.76 4.11
C LEU A 189 -7.54 29.20 3.73
N ARG A 190 -8.12 29.40 2.53
CA ARG A 190 -8.51 30.72 2.02
C ARG A 190 -9.96 31.13 2.29
N LYS A 191 -10.78 30.28 2.90
CA LYS A 191 -12.11 30.69 3.37
C LYS A 191 -11.95 31.49 4.67
N PRO A 192 -12.03 32.85 4.63
CA PRO A 192 -12.19 33.60 5.86
C PRO A 192 -13.57 33.27 6.43
N SER A 193 -13.63 33.12 7.74
CA SER A 193 -14.86 33.18 8.51
C SER A 193 -15.64 34.42 8.07
N SER A 194 -16.70 34.23 7.32
CA SER A 194 -17.69 35.30 7.06
C SER A 194 -18.59 35.33 8.28
N ASN A 195 -18.55 36.50 8.94
CA ASN A 195 -19.48 37.02 9.94
C ASN A 195 -20.77 36.23 10.17
#